data_91d0221e2dab2a2a0be3679ab2b9504c
#
_entry.id   91d0221e2dab2a2a0be3679ab2b9504c
#
_cell.length_a   1.000
_cell.length_b   1.000
_cell.length_c   1.000
_cell.angle_alpha   90.00
_cell.angle_beta   90.00
_cell.angle_gamma   90.00
#
_symmetry.space_group_name_H-M   'P 1'
#
loop_
_entity.id
_entity.type
_entity.pdbx_description
1 polymer ?
#
loop_
_entity_poly.entity_id
_entity_poly.type
_entity_poly.pdbx_seq_one_letter_code
_entity_poly.pdbx_strand_id
1 'polypeptide(L)'
;MRRSEVLGELLRQPAHSQWRDFFRRRRRTDLTFIELLEHDNLLVILGNYGRRHGPSAPLAAVAGEWSKRYFAKVMRPFATAAMLLDWRMPLTPADLSIDISEEGEIVSLGLSGFGRPVQAKSAQDRFDFLFSGNIEGVIRTVSDVSGLSRNVLWSNAGNMFEAIARSYAMENHCLDAGVADALELLESPHMADGSRNPLFRPILYRQYEGKPKRLRRICCIRYLINGLDYCKTCPCLNSRSSPMHDACYGDMHDGSTNAGGKKQS
;
A
#
# COMPACT_ATOMS: atom_id res chain seq x y z
N MET A 1 30.70 -4.32 -0.88
CA MET A 1 29.73 -5.39 -0.54
C MET A 1 29.16 -5.98 -1.82
N ARG A 2 29.11 -7.30 -2.00
CA ARG A 2 28.49 -7.91 -3.19
C ARG A 2 26.99 -7.72 -3.15
N ARG A 3 26.35 -7.53 -4.32
CA ARG A 3 24.88 -7.28 -4.40
C ARG A 3 24.02 -8.34 -3.70
N SER A 4 24.46 -9.60 -3.70
CA SER A 4 23.81 -10.71 -3.00
C SER A 4 23.94 -10.64 -1.47
N GLU A 5 24.93 -9.92 -0.95
CA GLU A 5 25.18 -9.79 0.48
C GLU A 5 24.21 -8.84 1.15
N VAL A 6 23.78 -7.76 0.46
CA VAL A 6 22.85 -6.77 1.01
C VAL A 6 21.50 -7.39 1.34
N LEU A 7 20.91 -8.11 0.38
CA LEU A 7 19.65 -8.83 0.64
C LEU A 7 19.84 -9.92 1.70
N GLY A 8 20.98 -10.62 1.66
CA GLY A 8 21.33 -11.63 2.68
C GLY A 8 21.48 -11.03 4.08
N GLU A 9 21.97 -9.82 4.21
CA GLU A 9 22.08 -9.10 5.48
C GLU A 9 20.69 -8.71 6.01
N LEU A 10 19.83 -8.13 5.16
CA LEU A 10 18.45 -7.84 5.52
C LEU A 10 17.70 -9.07 6.04
N LEU A 11 17.84 -10.20 5.32
CA LEU A 11 17.15 -11.45 5.65
C LEU A 11 17.73 -12.18 6.86
N ARG A 12 18.98 -11.88 7.27
CA ARG A 12 19.61 -12.47 8.48
C ARG A 12 19.11 -11.86 9.78
N GLN A 13 18.60 -10.65 9.74
CA GLN A 13 18.06 -9.98 10.93
C GLN A 13 16.84 -10.77 11.47
N PRO A 14 16.76 -11.05 12.79
CA PRO A 14 15.64 -11.80 13.36
C PRO A 14 14.27 -11.21 13.04
N ALA A 15 14.15 -9.89 13.06
CA ALA A 15 12.93 -9.14 12.73
C ALA A 15 12.46 -9.37 11.28
N HIS A 16 13.35 -9.81 10.38
CA HIS A 16 13.09 -9.98 8.95
C HIS A 16 13.15 -11.43 8.49
N SER A 17 13.35 -12.38 9.40
CA SER A 17 13.50 -13.82 9.09
C SER A 17 12.31 -14.38 8.32
N GLN A 18 11.10 -13.86 8.56
CA GLN A 18 9.88 -14.22 7.85
C GLN A 18 9.91 -13.93 6.34
N TRP A 19 10.85 -13.10 5.86
CA TRP A 19 10.97 -12.80 4.43
C TRP A 19 11.88 -13.78 3.68
N ARG A 20 12.62 -14.66 4.36
CA ARG A 20 13.53 -15.62 3.70
C ARG A 20 12.79 -16.55 2.75
N ASP A 21 11.68 -17.10 3.20
CA ASP A 21 10.85 -18.01 2.41
C ASP A 21 9.91 -17.26 1.47
N PHE A 22 9.71 -15.96 1.73
CA PHE A 22 8.86 -15.10 0.93
C PHE A 22 9.54 -14.66 -0.38
N PHE A 23 10.88 -14.49 -0.39
CA PHE A 23 11.63 -14.15 -1.58
C PHE A 23 12.27 -15.38 -2.20
N ARG A 24 12.09 -15.53 -3.51
CA ARG A 24 12.74 -16.56 -4.30
C ARG A 24 13.26 -16.00 -5.62
N ARG A 25 14.08 -16.76 -6.31
CA ARG A 25 14.47 -16.44 -7.69
C ARG A 25 13.25 -16.64 -8.59
N ARG A 26 12.98 -15.65 -9.45
CA ARG A 26 11.92 -15.72 -10.46
C ARG A 26 12.14 -16.94 -11.36
N ARG A 27 11.07 -17.71 -11.60
CA ARG A 27 11.02 -18.81 -12.54
C ARG A 27 10.29 -18.38 -13.82
N ARG A 28 10.57 -19.04 -14.91
CA ARG A 28 9.97 -18.73 -16.21
C ARG A 28 8.45 -18.95 -16.25
N THR A 29 7.96 -19.84 -15.42
CA THR A 29 6.54 -20.24 -15.35
C THR A 29 5.74 -19.47 -14.32
N ASP A 30 6.36 -18.50 -13.64
CA ASP A 30 5.68 -17.73 -12.61
C ASP A 30 4.72 -16.71 -13.24
N LEU A 31 3.60 -16.46 -12.59
CA LEU A 31 2.73 -15.35 -12.91
C LEU A 31 3.54 -14.04 -12.77
N THR A 32 3.66 -13.33 -13.88
CA THR A 32 4.36 -12.05 -13.87
C THR A 32 3.51 -10.98 -13.21
N PHE A 33 4.14 -9.92 -12.73
CA PHE A 33 3.39 -8.79 -12.17
C PHE A 33 2.50 -8.09 -13.22
N ILE A 34 2.91 -8.13 -14.49
CA ILE A 34 2.10 -7.60 -15.61
C ILE A 34 0.82 -8.42 -15.75
N GLU A 35 0.93 -9.74 -15.78
CA GLU A 35 -0.23 -10.65 -15.87
C GLU A 35 -1.14 -10.54 -14.65
N LEU A 36 -0.58 -10.32 -13.44
CA LEU A 36 -1.38 -10.03 -12.24
C LEU A 36 -2.27 -8.81 -12.44
N LEU A 37 -1.77 -7.79 -13.12
CA LEU A 37 -2.49 -6.52 -13.35
C LEU A 37 -3.46 -6.58 -14.53
N GLU A 38 -3.57 -7.70 -15.25
CA GLU A 38 -4.66 -7.90 -16.21
C GLU A 38 -6.00 -8.00 -15.47
N HIS A 39 -7.03 -7.33 -15.99
CA HIS A 39 -8.33 -7.22 -15.34
C HIS A 39 -8.93 -8.57 -14.97
N ASP A 40 -8.92 -9.52 -15.89
CA ASP A 40 -9.54 -10.83 -15.70
C ASP A 40 -8.80 -11.64 -14.63
N ASN A 41 -7.46 -11.61 -14.63
CA ASN A 41 -6.64 -12.28 -13.64
C ASN A 41 -6.89 -11.71 -12.25
N LEU A 42 -6.88 -10.38 -12.12
CA LEU A 42 -7.11 -9.73 -10.84
C LEU A 42 -8.53 -9.96 -10.34
N LEU A 43 -9.54 -9.97 -11.22
CA LEU A 43 -10.91 -10.28 -10.85
C LEU A 43 -11.05 -11.71 -10.30
N VAL A 44 -10.39 -12.69 -10.93
CA VAL A 44 -10.34 -14.08 -10.44
C VAL A 44 -9.67 -14.16 -9.07
N ILE A 45 -8.54 -13.48 -8.89
CA ILE A 45 -7.80 -13.44 -7.61
C ILE A 45 -8.68 -12.82 -6.51
N LEU A 46 -9.31 -11.69 -6.76
CA LEU A 46 -10.20 -11.03 -5.80
C LEU A 46 -11.44 -11.88 -5.49
N GLY A 47 -11.99 -12.57 -6.51
CA GLY A 47 -13.10 -13.51 -6.33
C GLY A 47 -12.72 -14.68 -5.42
N ASN A 48 -11.57 -15.29 -5.66
CA ASN A 48 -11.03 -16.38 -4.83
C ASN A 48 -10.77 -15.89 -3.38
N TYR A 49 -10.15 -14.72 -3.23
CA TYR A 49 -9.93 -14.11 -1.93
C TYR A 49 -11.24 -13.83 -1.19
N GLY A 50 -12.28 -13.41 -1.91
CA GLY A 50 -13.59 -13.09 -1.38
C GLY A 50 -14.38 -14.29 -0.87
N ARG A 51 -14.14 -15.51 -1.38
CA ARG A 51 -14.89 -16.73 -0.99
C ARG A 51 -14.93 -16.97 0.52
N ARG A 52 -13.84 -16.63 1.23
CA ARG A 52 -13.75 -16.74 2.70
C ARG A 52 -14.72 -15.83 3.46
N HIS A 53 -15.22 -14.82 2.79
CA HIS A 53 -16.12 -13.81 3.37
C HIS A 53 -17.58 -14.02 2.99
N GLY A 54 -17.87 -15.10 2.25
CA GLY A 54 -19.22 -15.46 1.80
C GLY A 54 -19.63 -14.75 0.49
N PRO A 55 -20.71 -15.24 -0.14
CA PRO A 55 -21.12 -14.80 -1.47
C PRO A 55 -21.67 -13.36 -1.53
N SER A 56 -22.06 -12.80 -0.39
CA SER A 56 -22.61 -11.45 -0.28
C SER A 56 -21.56 -10.37 0.00
N ALA A 57 -20.28 -10.74 0.11
CA ALA A 57 -19.22 -9.76 0.38
C ALA A 57 -19.04 -8.80 -0.81
N PRO A 58 -19.20 -7.46 -0.63
CA PRO A 58 -19.03 -6.51 -1.71
C PRO A 58 -17.61 -6.56 -2.27
N LEU A 59 -17.46 -6.66 -3.60
CA LEU A 59 -16.16 -6.76 -4.26
C LEU A 59 -15.21 -5.61 -3.86
N ALA A 60 -15.72 -4.39 -3.76
CA ALA A 60 -14.93 -3.23 -3.33
C ALA A 60 -14.34 -3.41 -1.92
N ALA A 61 -15.10 -3.98 -0.97
CA ALA A 61 -14.62 -4.22 0.39
C ALA A 61 -13.60 -5.38 0.42
N VAL A 62 -13.84 -6.43 -0.36
CA VAL A 62 -12.89 -7.54 -0.57
C VAL A 62 -11.57 -7.02 -1.15
N ALA A 63 -11.62 -6.19 -2.19
CA ALA A 63 -10.46 -5.56 -2.80
C ALA A 63 -9.70 -4.65 -1.80
N GLY A 64 -10.44 -3.95 -0.94
CA GLY A 64 -9.87 -3.16 0.16
C GLY A 64 -9.08 -4.02 1.15
N GLU A 65 -9.59 -5.20 1.54
CA GLU A 65 -8.88 -6.14 2.41
C GLU A 65 -7.69 -6.78 1.70
N TRP A 66 -7.87 -7.25 0.46
CA TRP A 66 -6.78 -7.82 -0.33
C TRP A 66 -5.63 -6.83 -0.53
N SER A 67 -5.93 -5.57 -0.87
CA SER A 67 -4.92 -4.53 -1.07
C SER A 67 -4.06 -4.29 0.18
N LYS A 68 -4.64 -4.36 1.37
CA LYS A 68 -3.87 -4.24 2.62
C LYS A 68 -2.88 -5.39 2.78
N ARG A 69 -3.26 -6.61 2.38
CA ARG A 69 -2.36 -7.77 2.40
C ARG A 69 -1.23 -7.59 1.38
N TYR A 70 -1.59 -7.18 0.15
CA TYR A 70 -0.60 -6.88 -0.88
C TYR A 70 0.41 -5.84 -0.39
N PHE A 71 -0.07 -4.69 0.08
CA PHE A 71 0.81 -3.61 0.55
C PHE A 71 1.67 -4.05 1.73
N ALA A 72 1.14 -4.82 2.67
CA ALA A 72 1.93 -5.34 3.78
C ALA A 72 3.07 -6.26 3.31
N LYS A 73 2.80 -7.13 2.34
CA LYS A 73 3.78 -8.09 1.84
C LYS A 73 4.85 -7.44 0.95
N VAL A 74 4.45 -6.46 0.13
CA VAL A 74 5.37 -5.77 -0.77
C VAL A 74 6.09 -4.62 -0.07
N MET A 75 5.36 -3.71 0.57
CA MET A 75 6.00 -2.49 1.08
C MET A 75 6.99 -2.74 2.21
N ARG A 76 6.70 -3.68 3.13
CA ARG A 76 7.60 -3.92 4.27
C ARG A 76 9.03 -4.22 3.84
N PRO A 77 9.34 -5.26 3.07
CA PRO A 77 10.72 -5.57 2.74
C PRO A 77 11.36 -4.52 1.81
N PHE A 78 10.62 -3.99 0.83
CA PHE A 78 11.17 -3.05 -0.15
C PHE A 78 11.44 -1.67 0.47
N ALA A 79 10.51 -1.16 1.27
CA ALA A 79 10.70 0.10 1.99
C ALA A 79 11.82 -0.03 3.04
N THR A 80 11.88 -1.16 3.77
CA THR A 80 12.96 -1.41 4.75
C THR A 80 14.33 -1.41 4.09
N ALA A 81 14.49 -2.09 2.95
CA ALA A 81 15.75 -2.08 2.22
C ALA A 81 16.16 -0.66 1.78
N ALA A 82 15.20 0.14 1.34
CA ALA A 82 15.46 1.53 0.94
C ALA A 82 15.74 2.46 2.13
N MET A 83 15.10 2.22 3.28
CA MET A 83 15.26 3.04 4.49
C MET A 83 16.56 2.74 5.25
N LEU A 84 16.88 1.45 5.44
CA LEU A 84 17.96 1.05 6.34
C LEU A 84 19.26 0.65 5.64
N LEU A 85 19.19 0.24 4.36
CA LEU A 85 20.35 -0.28 3.64
C LEU A 85 20.71 0.56 2.41
N ASP A 86 20.03 1.67 2.17
CA ASP A 86 20.16 2.44 0.93
C ASP A 86 20.10 1.55 -0.32
N TRP A 87 19.14 0.62 -0.34
CA TRP A 87 19.06 -0.41 -1.36
C TRP A 87 17.71 -0.46 -2.07
N ARG A 88 17.74 -0.30 -3.40
CA ARG A 88 16.57 -0.44 -4.28
C ARG A 88 16.50 -1.88 -4.77
N MET A 89 15.56 -2.65 -4.23
CA MET A 89 15.26 -3.99 -4.72
C MET A 89 14.52 -3.94 -6.07
N PRO A 90 14.63 -4.98 -6.92
CA PRO A 90 13.93 -5.01 -8.21
C PRO A 90 12.42 -5.19 -7.98
N LEU A 91 11.63 -4.19 -8.36
CA LEU A 91 10.18 -4.14 -8.12
C LEU A 91 9.37 -3.66 -9.33
N THR A 92 10.03 -3.45 -10.47
CA THR A 92 9.30 -3.08 -11.68
C THR A 92 8.43 -4.25 -12.16
N PRO A 93 7.37 -4.01 -12.94
CA PRO A 93 6.54 -5.08 -13.49
C PRO A 93 7.33 -6.17 -14.24
N ALA A 94 8.44 -5.79 -14.87
CA ALA A 94 9.32 -6.73 -15.57
C ALA A 94 10.21 -7.57 -14.63
N ASP A 95 10.50 -7.05 -13.44
CA ASP A 95 11.42 -7.67 -12.48
C ASP A 95 10.73 -8.64 -11.51
N LEU A 96 9.43 -8.49 -11.34
CA LEU A 96 8.67 -9.15 -10.30
C LEU A 96 7.78 -10.26 -10.88
N SER A 97 7.73 -11.39 -10.20
CA SER A 97 6.67 -12.39 -10.32
C SER A 97 6.06 -12.68 -8.97
N ILE A 98 4.82 -13.14 -8.97
CA ILE A 98 4.03 -13.34 -7.75
C ILE A 98 3.42 -14.75 -7.77
N ASP A 99 3.57 -15.48 -6.67
CA ASP A 99 2.80 -16.68 -6.43
C ASP A 99 1.52 -16.32 -5.68
N ILE A 100 0.41 -16.75 -6.23
CA ILE A 100 -0.93 -16.58 -5.64
C ILE A 100 -1.47 -17.98 -5.32
N SER A 101 -1.98 -18.18 -4.10
CA SER A 101 -2.66 -19.41 -3.72
C SER A 101 -4.03 -19.52 -4.38
N GLU A 102 -4.63 -20.72 -4.30
CA GLU A 102 -6.00 -20.98 -4.77
C GLU A 102 -7.03 -20.07 -4.08
N GLU A 103 -6.75 -19.62 -2.86
CA GLU A 103 -7.56 -18.67 -2.09
C GLU A 103 -7.25 -17.20 -2.41
N GLY A 104 -6.44 -16.90 -3.43
CA GLY A 104 -6.11 -15.54 -3.84
C GLY A 104 -5.12 -14.81 -2.92
N GLU A 105 -4.41 -15.54 -2.03
CA GLU A 105 -3.38 -14.96 -1.16
C GLU A 105 -2.02 -14.90 -1.86
N ILE A 106 -1.25 -13.87 -1.56
CA ILE A 106 0.13 -13.76 -2.03
C ILE A 106 1.01 -14.67 -1.17
N VAL A 107 1.61 -15.67 -1.78
CA VAL A 107 2.46 -16.66 -1.11
C VAL A 107 3.91 -16.21 -1.11
N SER A 108 4.46 -15.90 -2.28
CA SER A 108 5.86 -15.50 -2.43
C SER A 108 6.07 -14.51 -3.57
N LEU A 109 7.23 -13.86 -3.59
CA LEU A 109 7.68 -12.99 -4.66
C LEU A 109 8.94 -13.57 -5.33
N GLY A 110 8.89 -13.72 -6.65
CA GLY A 110 10.05 -14.04 -7.46
C GLY A 110 10.73 -12.77 -7.97
N LEU A 111 12.03 -12.63 -7.69
CA LEU A 111 12.84 -11.48 -8.09
C LEU A 111 13.76 -11.83 -9.25
N SER A 112 13.88 -10.92 -10.23
CA SER A 112 14.80 -11.08 -11.38
C SER A 112 16.27 -10.86 -11.01
N GLY A 113 16.56 -10.27 -9.84
CA GLY A 113 17.91 -9.93 -9.40
C GLY A 113 17.99 -9.48 -7.96
N PHE A 114 19.13 -8.90 -7.59
CA PHE A 114 19.44 -8.50 -6.21
C PHE A 114 19.22 -6.99 -5.93
N GLY A 115 18.88 -6.22 -6.97
CA GLY A 115 18.74 -4.77 -6.82
C GLY A 115 20.05 -3.99 -6.99
N ARG A 116 20.03 -2.73 -6.55
CA ARG A 116 21.13 -1.77 -6.69
C ARG A 116 21.12 -0.73 -5.56
N PRO A 117 22.24 -0.06 -5.29
CA PRO A 117 22.26 1.06 -4.34
C PRO A 117 21.25 2.14 -4.72
N VAL A 118 20.64 2.75 -3.72
CA VAL A 118 19.85 3.97 -3.85
C VAL A 118 20.82 5.13 -4.09
N GLN A 119 20.53 5.96 -5.09
CA GLN A 119 21.21 7.22 -5.37
C GLN A 119 20.16 8.34 -5.40
N ALA A 120 19.44 8.47 -4.29
CA ALA A 120 18.33 9.40 -4.17
C ALA A 120 18.82 10.86 -4.14
N LYS A 121 18.17 11.72 -4.90
CA LYS A 121 18.35 13.17 -4.86
C LYS A 121 17.32 13.88 -4.01
N SER A 122 16.28 13.17 -3.60
CA SER A 122 15.18 13.64 -2.77
C SER A 122 14.48 12.48 -2.07
N ALA A 123 13.69 12.78 -1.05
CA ALA A 123 12.82 11.82 -0.38
C ALA A 123 11.89 11.09 -1.36
N GLN A 124 11.32 11.80 -2.33
CA GLN A 124 10.49 11.19 -3.37
C GLN A 124 11.27 10.22 -4.25
N ASP A 125 12.44 10.61 -4.75
CA ASP A 125 13.27 9.77 -5.64
C ASP A 125 13.70 8.46 -4.97
N ARG A 126 13.92 8.46 -3.65
CA ARG A 126 14.25 7.26 -2.88
C ARG A 126 13.18 6.17 -3.00
N PHE A 127 11.91 6.56 -2.97
CA PHE A 127 10.77 5.64 -2.93
C PHE A 127 9.98 5.56 -4.23
N ASP A 128 10.38 6.27 -5.29
CA ASP A 128 9.68 6.29 -6.58
C ASP A 128 9.52 4.89 -7.17
N PHE A 129 10.54 4.04 -7.08
CA PHE A 129 10.47 2.65 -7.55
C PHE A 129 9.37 1.84 -6.86
N LEU A 130 9.06 2.15 -5.61
CA LEU A 130 8.01 1.49 -4.84
C LEU A 130 6.64 2.03 -5.22
N PHE A 131 6.49 3.35 -5.26
CA PHE A 131 5.18 3.97 -5.49
C PHE A 131 4.82 4.02 -6.96
N SER A 132 5.55 4.74 -7.79
CA SER A 132 5.27 4.84 -9.23
C SER A 132 5.60 3.54 -9.96
N GLY A 133 6.65 2.84 -9.55
CA GLY A 133 7.06 1.57 -10.15
C GLY A 133 6.16 0.38 -9.86
N ASN A 134 5.37 0.40 -8.77
CA ASN A 134 4.55 -0.74 -8.37
C ASN A 134 3.17 -0.35 -7.82
N ILE A 135 3.12 0.37 -6.69
CA ILE A 135 1.90 0.58 -5.90
C ILE A 135 0.82 1.30 -6.71
N GLU A 136 1.18 2.30 -7.48
CA GLU A 136 0.25 3.06 -8.31
C GLU A 136 -0.44 2.19 -9.37
N GLY A 137 0.33 1.32 -10.03
CA GLY A 137 -0.22 0.36 -10.99
C GLY A 137 -1.26 -0.56 -10.36
N VAL A 138 -0.95 -1.12 -9.18
CA VAL A 138 -1.90 -1.95 -8.42
C VAL A 138 -3.14 -1.17 -8.01
N ILE A 139 -2.96 0.04 -7.47
CA ILE A 139 -4.09 0.90 -7.06
C ILE A 139 -5.01 1.18 -8.23
N ARG A 140 -4.46 1.52 -9.39
CA ARG A 140 -5.24 1.79 -10.61
C ARG A 140 -6.05 0.56 -10.99
N THR A 141 -5.40 -0.59 -11.17
CA THR A 141 -6.11 -1.80 -11.64
C THR A 141 -7.10 -2.32 -10.60
N VAL A 142 -6.76 -2.34 -9.31
CA VAL A 142 -7.70 -2.74 -8.25
C VAL A 142 -8.93 -1.82 -8.23
N SER A 143 -8.74 -0.51 -8.39
CA SER A 143 -9.84 0.46 -8.47
C SER A 143 -10.72 0.19 -9.68
N ASP A 144 -10.12 0.00 -10.85
CA ASP A 144 -10.85 -0.20 -12.11
C ASP A 144 -11.66 -1.51 -12.10
N VAL A 145 -11.09 -2.60 -11.52
CA VAL A 145 -11.77 -3.92 -11.43
C VAL A 145 -12.86 -3.94 -10.37
N SER A 146 -12.66 -3.29 -9.23
CA SER A 146 -13.53 -3.45 -8.05
C SER A 146 -14.48 -2.27 -7.81
N GLY A 147 -14.28 -1.14 -8.46
CA GLY A 147 -14.99 0.11 -8.17
C GLY A 147 -14.56 0.78 -6.85
N LEU A 148 -13.54 0.25 -6.16
CA LEU A 148 -13.05 0.87 -4.94
C LEU A 148 -12.30 2.16 -5.26
N SER A 149 -12.63 3.25 -4.56
CA SER A 149 -11.97 4.54 -4.75
C SER A 149 -10.43 4.44 -4.59
N ARG A 150 -9.70 5.07 -5.51
CA ARG A 150 -8.23 5.18 -5.42
C ARG A 150 -7.78 5.85 -4.13
N ASN A 151 -8.55 6.79 -3.59
CA ASN A 151 -8.24 7.44 -2.32
C ASN A 151 -8.24 6.46 -1.14
N VAL A 152 -9.16 5.47 -1.12
CA VAL A 152 -9.17 4.40 -0.13
C VAL A 152 -7.93 3.51 -0.26
N LEU A 153 -7.56 3.16 -1.49
CA LEU A 153 -6.38 2.34 -1.78
C LEU A 153 -5.08 3.06 -1.40
N TRP A 154 -4.94 4.34 -1.75
CA TRP A 154 -3.82 5.17 -1.32
C TRP A 154 -3.76 5.32 0.21
N SER A 155 -4.92 5.43 0.88
CA SER A 155 -4.97 5.42 2.34
C SER A 155 -4.54 4.08 2.94
N ASN A 156 -4.81 2.95 2.26
CA ASN A 156 -4.29 1.63 2.66
C ASN A 156 -2.76 1.59 2.54
N ALA A 157 -2.22 2.04 1.40
CA ALA A 157 -0.78 2.10 1.15
C ALA A 157 -0.07 3.05 2.12
N GLY A 158 -0.56 4.28 2.26
CA GLY A 158 0.00 5.28 3.15
C GLY A 158 -0.03 4.86 4.63
N ASN A 159 -1.11 4.21 5.08
CA ASN A 159 -1.17 3.63 6.42
C ASN A 159 -0.07 2.58 6.67
N MET A 160 0.25 1.77 5.68
CA MET A 160 1.32 0.78 5.78
C MET A 160 2.70 1.44 5.79
N PHE A 161 2.95 2.36 4.84
CA PHE A 161 4.23 3.04 4.73
C PHE A 161 4.55 3.87 5.98
N GLU A 162 3.57 4.62 6.48
CA GLU A 162 3.71 5.40 7.71
C GLU A 162 4.02 4.50 8.92
N ALA A 163 3.35 3.35 9.05
CA ALA A 163 3.63 2.42 10.13
C ALA A 163 5.06 1.87 10.07
N ILE A 164 5.60 1.59 8.89
CA ILE A 164 6.99 1.14 8.70
C ILE A 164 7.96 2.26 9.09
N ALA A 165 7.80 3.46 8.52
CA ALA A 165 8.68 4.59 8.78
C ALA A 165 8.71 4.98 10.28
N ARG A 166 7.52 5.03 10.92
CA ARG A 166 7.44 5.35 12.37
C ARG A 166 8.02 4.25 13.25
N SER A 167 7.86 2.96 12.90
CA SER A 167 8.48 1.91 13.72
C SER A 167 9.99 2.05 13.75
N TYR A 168 10.64 2.27 12.60
CA TYR A 168 12.09 2.47 12.56
C TYR A 168 12.54 3.76 13.24
N ALA A 169 11.80 4.86 13.08
CA ALA A 169 12.09 6.10 13.79
C ALA A 169 12.07 5.92 15.32
N MET A 170 11.21 5.02 15.85
CA MET A 170 11.12 4.72 17.28
C MET A 170 12.19 3.72 17.75
N GLU A 171 12.72 2.88 16.87
CA GLU A 171 13.76 1.86 17.15
C GLU A 171 15.19 2.43 17.08
N ASN A 172 15.38 3.74 17.26
CA ASN A 172 16.68 4.47 17.19
C ASN A 172 17.28 4.61 15.78
N HIS A 173 16.51 4.39 14.72
CA HIS A 173 16.89 4.66 13.33
C HIS A 173 16.48 6.07 12.85
N CYS A 174 16.15 6.98 13.78
CA CYS A 174 15.71 8.33 13.42
C CYS A 174 16.81 9.19 12.72
N LEU A 175 18.06 8.78 12.81
CA LEU A 175 19.19 9.42 12.13
C LEU A 175 19.50 8.81 10.76
N ASP A 176 18.89 7.69 10.41
CA ASP A 176 19.08 7.08 9.10
C ASP A 176 18.43 7.94 8.01
N ALA A 177 19.22 8.35 7.02
CA ALA A 177 18.75 9.24 5.94
C ALA A 177 17.49 8.70 5.23
N GLY A 178 17.40 7.38 5.03
CA GLY A 178 16.23 6.77 4.41
C GLY A 178 14.97 6.81 5.28
N VAL A 179 15.10 6.77 6.61
CA VAL A 179 13.97 6.95 7.54
C VAL A 179 13.54 8.42 7.56
N ALA A 180 14.51 9.35 7.58
CA ALA A 180 14.23 10.79 7.49
C ALA A 180 13.50 11.13 6.18
N ASP A 181 13.97 10.63 5.04
CA ASP A 181 13.32 10.79 3.73
C ASP A 181 11.88 10.24 3.73
N ALA A 182 11.64 9.08 4.35
CA ALA A 182 10.30 8.52 4.45
C ALA A 182 9.34 9.41 5.24
N LEU A 183 9.81 9.98 6.36
CA LEU A 183 9.03 10.91 7.17
C LEU A 183 8.80 12.23 6.43
N GLU A 184 9.80 12.77 5.72
CA GLU A 184 9.69 13.95 4.87
C GLU A 184 8.62 13.75 3.79
N LEU A 185 8.67 12.62 3.07
CA LEU A 185 7.67 12.29 2.05
C LEU A 185 6.24 12.28 2.62
N LEU A 186 6.06 11.74 3.82
CA LEU A 186 4.75 11.69 4.49
C LEU A 186 4.24 13.07 4.95
N GLU A 187 5.13 14.04 5.15
CA GLU A 187 4.75 15.41 5.57
C GLU A 187 4.71 16.40 4.38
N SER A 188 5.16 15.99 3.19
CA SER A 188 5.15 16.83 2.00
C SER A 188 3.78 16.80 1.32
N PRO A 189 3.07 17.96 1.19
CA PRO A 189 1.72 17.99 0.61
C PRO A 189 1.71 17.76 -0.92
N HIS A 190 2.83 18.03 -1.58
CA HIS A 190 2.97 17.93 -3.02
C HIS A 190 4.18 17.07 -3.41
N MET A 191 4.09 16.47 -4.57
CA MET A 191 5.18 15.80 -5.26
C MET A 191 6.08 16.84 -5.96
N ALA A 192 7.25 16.41 -6.45
CA ALA A 192 8.21 17.29 -7.13
C ALA A 192 7.64 17.94 -8.41
N ASP A 193 6.68 17.31 -9.06
CA ASP A 193 5.97 17.82 -10.24
C ASP A 193 4.83 18.81 -9.90
N GLY A 194 4.63 19.13 -8.62
CA GLY A 194 3.57 19.98 -8.12
C GLY A 194 2.22 19.29 -7.92
N SER A 195 2.07 18.02 -8.30
CA SER A 195 0.86 17.25 -8.06
C SER A 195 0.65 16.98 -6.57
N ARG A 196 -0.59 16.67 -6.18
CA ARG A 196 -0.91 16.34 -4.80
C ARG A 196 -0.26 15.03 -4.40
N ASN A 197 0.44 15.01 -3.26
CA ASN A 197 1.02 13.79 -2.73
C ASN A 197 -0.07 12.88 -2.12
N PRO A 198 -0.35 11.69 -2.68
CA PRO A 198 -1.37 10.80 -2.15
C PRO A 198 -0.99 10.17 -0.80
N LEU A 199 0.29 10.25 -0.42
CA LEU A 199 0.81 9.76 0.86
C LEU A 199 0.83 10.85 1.95
N PHE A 200 0.42 12.08 1.63
CA PHE A 200 0.47 13.18 2.59
C PHE A 200 -0.41 12.91 3.80
N ARG A 201 0.22 12.81 4.97
CA ARG A 201 -0.42 12.62 6.28
C ARG A 201 -1.54 11.58 6.26
N PRO A 202 -1.27 10.31 5.90
CA PRO A 202 -2.30 9.29 5.77
C PRO A 202 -2.93 8.93 7.12
N ILE A 203 -2.26 9.32 8.20
CA ILE A 203 -2.62 9.07 9.59
C ILE A 203 -2.78 10.38 10.34
N LEU A 204 -3.79 10.40 11.20
CA LEU A 204 -4.04 11.45 12.18
C LEU A 204 -3.80 10.89 13.58
N TYR A 205 -3.02 11.60 14.38
CA TYR A 205 -2.85 11.31 15.80
C TYR A 205 -3.77 12.24 16.60
N ARG A 206 -4.76 11.64 17.26
CA ARG A 206 -5.72 12.40 18.09
C ARG A 206 -5.64 11.93 19.54
N GLN A 207 -5.83 12.84 20.48
CA GLN A 207 -5.97 12.47 21.89
C GLN A 207 -7.34 11.81 22.11
N TYR A 208 -7.33 10.65 22.74
CA TYR A 208 -8.52 9.93 23.15
C TYR A 208 -8.28 9.39 24.57
N GLU A 209 -9.12 9.82 25.50
CA GLU A 209 -8.95 9.46 26.94
C GLU A 209 -7.54 9.70 27.48
N GLY A 210 -6.92 10.84 27.08
CA GLY A 210 -5.57 11.23 27.50
C GLY A 210 -4.42 10.45 26.82
N LYS A 211 -4.72 9.56 25.85
CA LYS A 211 -3.71 8.80 25.10
C LYS A 211 -3.73 9.15 23.62
N PRO A 212 -2.58 9.21 22.95
CA PRO A 212 -2.54 9.42 21.50
C PRO A 212 -3.12 8.18 20.79
N LYS A 213 -4.15 8.40 19.99
CA LYS A 213 -4.78 7.38 19.15
C LYS A 213 -4.42 7.61 17.69
N ARG A 214 -3.89 6.58 17.05
CA ARG A 214 -3.54 6.55 15.63
C ARG A 214 -4.78 6.22 14.81
N LEU A 215 -5.23 7.14 13.95
CA LEU A 215 -6.41 6.99 13.10
C LEU A 215 -6.06 7.23 11.65
N ARG A 216 -6.62 6.44 10.74
CA ARG A 216 -6.54 6.67 9.30
C ARG A 216 -7.38 7.90 8.92
N ARG A 217 -6.97 8.61 7.86
CA ARG A 217 -7.79 9.70 7.32
C ARG A 217 -9.03 9.20 6.60
N ILE A 218 -8.93 8.07 5.90
CA ILE A 218 -9.99 7.50 5.07
C ILE A 218 -10.30 6.08 5.57
N CYS A 219 -11.58 5.76 5.68
CA CYS A 219 -12.05 4.44 6.07
C CYS A 219 -11.73 3.41 4.97
N CYS A 220 -11.32 2.20 5.37
CA CYS A 220 -11.03 1.10 4.43
C CYS A 220 -12.26 0.26 4.06
N ILE A 221 -13.43 0.66 4.51
CA ILE A 221 -14.75 0.03 4.28
C ILE A 221 -14.86 -1.47 4.60
N ARG A 222 -13.88 -2.05 5.31
CA ARG A 222 -13.88 -3.49 5.63
C ARG A 222 -15.12 -3.96 6.40
N TYR A 223 -15.76 -3.06 7.16
CA TYR A 223 -16.97 -3.33 7.92
C TYR A 223 -18.18 -3.71 7.04
N LEU A 224 -18.09 -3.48 5.72
CA LEU A 224 -19.10 -3.94 4.75
C LEU A 224 -19.00 -5.45 4.49
N ILE A 225 -17.93 -6.09 4.90
CA ILE A 225 -17.78 -7.54 4.86
C ILE A 225 -18.44 -8.13 6.10
N ASN A 226 -19.42 -8.99 5.90
CA ASN A 226 -20.12 -9.65 7.00
C ASN A 226 -19.11 -10.41 7.90
N GLY A 227 -19.25 -10.25 9.21
CA GLY A 227 -18.31 -10.84 10.19
C GLY A 227 -17.01 -10.08 10.41
N LEU A 228 -16.78 -8.94 9.72
CA LEU A 228 -15.62 -8.08 9.97
C LEU A 228 -16.05 -6.75 10.60
N ASP A 229 -15.47 -6.45 11.76
CA ASP A 229 -15.64 -5.17 12.44
C ASP A 229 -14.77 -4.06 11.84
N TYR A 230 -14.95 -2.82 12.31
CA TYR A 230 -14.05 -1.70 12.02
C TYR A 230 -12.61 -2.05 12.38
N CYS A 231 -11.67 -1.57 11.57
CA CYS A 231 -10.24 -1.76 11.87
C CYS A 231 -9.82 -0.92 13.10
N LYS A 232 -8.74 -1.35 13.79
CA LYS A 232 -8.24 -0.68 15.00
C LYS A 232 -7.91 0.82 14.80
N THR A 233 -7.58 1.21 13.58
CA THR A 233 -7.23 2.59 13.20
C THR A 233 -8.34 3.27 12.39
N CYS A 234 -9.57 2.78 12.46
CA CYS A 234 -10.69 3.30 11.69
C CYS A 234 -11.09 4.70 12.14
N PRO A 235 -11.25 5.68 11.24
CA PRO A 235 -11.74 7.02 11.60
C PRO A 235 -13.19 6.98 12.12
N CYS A 236 -13.99 6.00 11.67
CA CYS A 236 -15.39 5.87 12.04
C CYS A 236 -15.61 5.33 13.47
N LEU A 237 -14.59 4.82 14.15
CA LEU A 237 -14.71 4.35 15.53
C LEU A 237 -15.10 5.46 16.52
N ASN A 238 -14.73 6.69 16.24
CA ASN A 238 -15.00 7.83 17.11
C ASN A 238 -16.32 8.56 16.75
N SER A 239 -16.98 8.19 15.65
CA SER A 239 -18.22 8.84 15.20
C SER A 239 -19.50 8.24 15.81
N ARG A 240 -19.40 7.15 16.58
CA ARG A 240 -20.57 6.58 17.29
C ARG A 240 -21.14 7.49 18.37
N SER A 241 -20.42 8.54 18.78
CA SER A 241 -20.87 9.56 19.74
C SER A 241 -21.10 10.94 19.11
N SER A 242 -21.01 11.07 17.77
CA SER A 242 -21.22 12.36 17.07
C SER A 242 -21.92 12.11 15.72
N PRO A 243 -22.79 13.00 15.24
CA PRO A 243 -23.58 12.80 14.01
C PRO A 243 -22.74 12.96 12.72
N MET A 244 -21.48 12.53 12.70
CA MET A 244 -20.60 12.52 11.53
C MET A 244 -20.71 11.23 10.71
N HIS A 245 -21.94 10.71 10.52
CA HIS A 245 -22.17 9.59 9.60
C HIS A 245 -21.83 9.96 8.15
N ASP A 246 -21.86 11.26 7.81
CA ASP A 246 -21.63 11.77 6.46
C ASP A 246 -20.14 11.80 6.06
N ALA A 247 -19.21 11.90 7.02
CA ALA A 247 -17.78 11.92 6.73
C ALA A 247 -17.21 10.58 6.24
N CYS A 248 -17.92 9.46 6.44
CA CYS A 248 -17.53 8.15 5.91
C CYS A 248 -18.03 7.91 4.48
N TYR A 249 -19.00 8.72 4.01
CA TYR A 249 -19.62 8.60 2.68
C TYR A 249 -19.31 9.78 1.74
N GLY A 250 -18.81 10.92 2.28
CA GLY A 250 -18.74 12.20 1.55
C GLY A 250 -17.80 12.27 0.35
N ASP A 251 -16.83 11.37 0.21
CA ASP A 251 -15.82 11.44 -0.87
C ASP A 251 -15.95 10.31 -1.93
N MET A 252 -17.08 9.61 -1.97
CA MET A 252 -17.28 8.56 -2.99
C MET A 252 -17.85 9.09 -4.33
N HIS A 253 -18.30 10.34 -4.38
CA HIS A 253 -18.90 10.94 -5.57
C HIS A 253 -18.27 12.32 -5.86
N ASP A 254 -17.04 12.36 -6.32
CA ASP A 254 -16.55 13.51 -7.07
C ASP A 254 -15.67 13.06 -8.24
N GLY A 255 -16.31 12.91 -9.36
CA GLY A 255 -15.70 12.53 -10.61
C GLY A 255 -16.69 12.55 -11.77
N SER A 256 -16.87 13.72 -12.39
CA SER A 256 -17.51 13.94 -13.69
C SER A 256 -19.01 14.26 -13.72
N THR A 257 -19.34 15.53 -13.73
CA THR A 257 -20.31 16.08 -14.68
C THR A 257 -19.86 17.46 -15.12
N ASN A 258 -19.08 17.48 -16.18
CA ASN A 258 -18.91 18.68 -16.98
C ASN A 258 -20.01 18.66 -18.04
N ALA A 259 -21.10 19.31 -17.77
CA ALA A 259 -22.17 19.53 -18.73
C ALA A 259 -22.18 21.00 -19.13
N GLY A 260 -21.72 21.24 -20.32
CA GLY A 260 -21.86 22.55 -20.98
C GLY A 260 -23.32 22.97 -21.10
N GLY A 261 -23.64 24.10 -20.52
CA GLY A 261 -24.88 24.84 -20.71
C GLY A 261 -24.66 25.96 -21.70
N LYS A 262 -25.12 25.78 -22.91
CA LYS A 262 -25.24 26.85 -23.92
C LYS A 262 -26.21 27.91 -23.43
N LYS A 263 -25.78 29.17 -23.45
CA LYS A 263 -26.66 30.34 -23.51
C LYS A 263 -27.38 30.39 -24.86
N GLN A 264 -28.66 30.60 -24.86
CA GLN A 264 -29.39 31.26 -25.96
C GLN A 264 -30.48 32.12 -25.37
N SER A 265 -30.47 33.37 -25.88
CA SER A 265 -31.48 34.43 -25.96
C SER A 265 -31.83 35.16 -24.69
#